data_dd929e8d6417c6c031dce73e09e90437
#
_entry.id   dd929e8d6417c6c031dce73e09e90437
#
_cell.length_a   1.000
_cell.length_b   1.000
_cell.length_c   1.000
_cell.angle_alpha   90.00
_cell.angle_beta   90.00
_cell.angle_gamma   90.00
#
_symmetry.space_group_name_H-M   'P 1'
#
loop_
_entity.id
_entity.type
_entity.pdbx_description
1 polymer ?
#
loop_
_entity_poly.entity_id
_entity_poly.type
_entity_poly.pdbx_seq_one_letter_code
_entity_poly.pdbx_strand_id
1 'polypeptide(L)'
;FMVTAPVINPIVLFATYSAFGNSFKMALLRALGSIIVAIVLGIFFGFLNTATIQKENRVIQHEHDFSHLSQPKKVFQVFVQSIDEFFDTGRYLVFGCLFASIVQVYVPTRILTSISATPLMAILLLMLLAFLLSLCSEADAFIGSSLISSFGLAPVLAFLVIGPMLDVKNILMMKNYLKGRFIWQFIGIVSLVVVIYSWFVGVVL
;
A
#
# COMPACT_ATOMS: atom_id res chain seq x y z
N PHE A 1 -10.58 -6.70 1.71
CA PHE A 1 -10.94 -5.44 2.37
C PHE A 1 -9.73 -4.72 2.96
N MET A 2 -8.89 -5.37 3.78
CA MET A 2 -7.69 -4.76 4.40
C MET A 2 -6.72 -4.12 3.39
N VAL A 3 -6.60 -4.69 2.20
CA VAL A 3 -5.61 -4.28 1.19
C VAL A 3 -6.12 -3.15 0.29
N THR A 4 -7.41 -3.13 0.04
CA THR A 4 -8.04 -2.21 -0.93
C THR A 4 -8.64 -0.98 -0.29
N ALA A 5 -9.07 -1.08 0.96
CA ALA A 5 -9.63 0.05 1.70
C ALA A 5 -8.69 1.28 1.77
N PRO A 6 -7.37 1.13 2.01
CA PRO A 6 -6.47 2.29 2.05
C PRO A 6 -6.33 3.02 0.72
N VAL A 7 -6.53 2.33 -0.41
CA VAL A 7 -6.31 2.92 -1.75
C VAL A 7 -7.55 3.61 -2.31
N ILE A 8 -8.74 3.10 -1.96
CA ILE A 8 -10.03 3.64 -2.45
C ILE A 8 -10.58 4.73 -1.52
N ASN A 9 -9.84 5.10 -0.48
CA ASN A 9 -10.22 6.17 0.42
C ASN A 9 -10.32 7.52 -0.33
N PRO A 10 -11.43 8.28 -0.20
CA PRO A 10 -11.60 9.58 -0.83
C PRO A 10 -10.46 10.57 -0.53
N ILE A 11 -9.88 10.52 0.67
CA ILE A 11 -8.75 11.37 1.08
C ILE A 11 -7.52 11.07 0.23
N VAL A 12 -7.23 9.80 -0.01
CA VAL A 12 -6.08 9.36 -0.84
C VAL A 12 -6.27 9.76 -2.30
N LEU A 13 -7.49 9.64 -2.81
CA LEU A 13 -7.81 10.07 -4.18
C LEU A 13 -7.70 11.58 -4.33
N PHE A 14 -8.14 12.34 -3.33
CA PHE A 14 -8.00 13.80 -3.29
C PHE A 14 -6.53 14.22 -3.18
N ALA A 15 -5.73 13.55 -2.33
CA ALA A 15 -4.29 13.78 -2.25
C ALA A 15 -3.60 13.51 -3.60
N THR A 16 -3.98 12.43 -4.29
CA THR A 16 -3.45 12.12 -5.63
C THR A 16 -3.85 13.20 -6.65
N TYR A 17 -5.11 13.62 -6.63
CA TYR A 17 -5.59 14.70 -7.50
C TYR A 17 -4.79 16.00 -7.29
N SER A 18 -4.60 16.41 -6.03
CA SER A 18 -3.84 17.60 -5.68
C SER A 18 -2.36 17.50 -6.03
N ALA A 19 -1.72 16.35 -5.72
CA ALA A 19 -0.30 16.13 -5.97
C ALA A 19 0.08 16.16 -7.45
N PHE A 20 -0.83 15.73 -8.33
CA PHE A 20 -0.62 15.69 -9.79
C PHE A 20 -1.21 16.91 -10.52
N GLY A 21 -1.20 18.09 -9.88
CA GLY A 21 -1.62 19.34 -10.50
C GLY A 21 -3.11 19.35 -10.92
N ASN A 22 -3.98 18.84 -10.06
CA ASN A 22 -5.43 18.70 -10.29
C ASN A 22 -5.79 17.75 -11.44
N SER A 23 -4.94 16.75 -11.68
CA SER A 23 -5.19 15.73 -12.70
C SER A 23 -6.16 14.66 -12.21
N PHE A 24 -7.42 14.74 -12.63
CA PHE A 24 -8.42 13.71 -12.35
C PHE A 24 -8.05 12.36 -12.98
N LYS A 25 -7.31 12.38 -14.09
CA LYS A 25 -6.84 11.19 -14.80
C LYS A 25 -5.99 10.29 -13.89
N MET A 26 -5.03 10.85 -13.15
CA MET A 26 -4.16 10.07 -12.26
C MET A 26 -4.93 9.46 -11.08
N ALA A 27 -5.82 10.23 -10.47
CA ALA A 27 -6.67 9.73 -9.39
C ALA A 27 -7.58 8.58 -9.87
N LEU A 28 -8.18 8.73 -11.06
CA LEU A 28 -9.03 7.70 -11.67
C LEU A 28 -8.23 6.42 -12.01
N LEU A 29 -7.06 6.55 -12.63
CA LEU A 29 -6.21 5.40 -12.95
C LEU A 29 -5.78 4.66 -11.68
N ARG A 30 -5.39 5.39 -10.63
CA ARG A 30 -5.07 4.79 -9.33
C ARG A 30 -6.26 4.01 -8.75
N ALA A 31 -7.46 4.59 -8.77
CA ALA A 31 -8.68 3.93 -8.29
C ALA A 31 -9.01 2.68 -9.11
N LEU A 32 -8.98 2.77 -10.45
CA LEU A 32 -9.23 1.65 -11.34
C LEU A 32 -8.24 0.50 -11.12
N GLY A 33 -6.93 0.81 -11.02
CA GLY A 33 -5.91 -0.19 -10.73
C GLY A 33 -6.19 -0.93 -9.43
N SER A 34 -6.56 -0.20 -8.40
CA SER A 34 -6.89 -0.76 -7.08
C SER A 34 -8.13 -1.66 -7.11
N ILE A 35 -9.16 -1.26 -7.85
CA ILE A 35 -10.38 -2.05 -8.03
C ILE A 35 -10.07 -3.34 -8.79
N ILE A 36 -9.26 -3.28 -9.84
CA ILE A 36 -8.86 -4.46 -10.62
C ILE A 36 -8.11 -5.45 -9.73
N VAL A 37 -7.13 -4.97 -8.96
CA VAL A 37 -6.40 -5.83 -8.00
C VAL A 37 -7.35 -6.45 -6.99
N ALA A 38 -8.31 -5.68 -6.44
CA ALA A 38 -9.31 -6.17 -5.49
C ALA A 38 -10.16 -7.29 -6.07
N ILE A 39 -10.65 -7.11 -7.30
CA ILE A 39 -11.49 -8.10 -7.99
C ILE A 39 -10.68 -9.38 -8.24
N VAL A 40 -9.47 -9.26 -8.76
CA VAL A 40 -8.61 -10.44 -9.06
C VAL A 40 -8.28 -11.21 -7.78
N LEU A 41 -7.92 -10.51 -6.69
CA LEU A 41 -7.69 -11.14 -5.40
C LEU A 41 -8.95 -11.81 -4.85
N GLY A 42 -10.10 -11.13 -4.94
CA GLY A 42 -11.38 -11.67 -4.49
C GLY A 42 -11.75 -12.96 -5.22
N ILE A 43 -11.61 -12.98 -6.54
CA ILE A 43 -11.85 -14.16 -7.36
C ILE A 43 -10.86 -15.27 -7.02
N PHE A 44 -9.56 -14.97 -7.00
CA PHE A 44 -8.52 -15.97 -6.75
C PHE A 44 -8.66 -16.63 -5.39
N PHE A 45 -8.82 -15.85 -4.34
CA PHE A 45 -8.96 -16.38 -2.98
C PHE A 45 -10.36 -16.89 -2.66
N GLY A 46 -11.39 -16.45 -3.38
CA GLY A 46 -12.74 -17.01 -3.31
C GLY A 46 -12.81 -18.46 -3.80
N PHE A 47 -12.01 -18.81 -4.80
CA PHE A 47 -11.90 -20.20 -5.30
C PHE A 47 -10.98 -21.07 -4.44
N LEU A 48 -10.02 -20.50 -3.73
CA LEU A 48 -9.17 -21.24 -2.78
C LEU A 48 -9.94 -21.38 -1.46
N ASN A 49 -10.26 -22.62 -1.09
CA ASN A 49 -11.00 -22.99 0.12
C ASN A 49 -10.44 -22.27 1.37
N THR A 50 -11.20 -21.34 1.90
CA THR A 50 -10.80 -20.36 2.93
C THR A 50 -10.46 -20.98 4.28
N ALA A 51 -10.87 -22.24 4.51
CA ALA A 51 -10.67 -22.97 5.79
C ALA A 51 -9.20 -23.20 6.16
N THR A 52 -8.25 -23.05 5.22
CA THR A 52 -6.84 -23.37 5.44
C THR A 52 -5.94 -22.15 5.63
N ILE A 53 -6.47 -20.93 5.59
CA ILE A 53 -5.69 -19.68 5.48
C ILE A 53 -5.26 -19.16 6.85
N GLN A 54 -6.06 -19.34 7.88
CA GLN A 54 -5.76 -18.87 9.24
C GLN A 54 -4.83 -19.83 9.98
N LYS A 55 -3.88 -19.30 10.73
CA LYS A 55 -3.11 -20.04 11.72
C LYS A 55 -4.03 -20.39 12.88
N GLU A 56 -4.18 -21.68 13.16
CA GLU A 56 -5.12 -22.28 14.12
C GLU A 56 -4.89 -21.93 15.61
N ASN A 57 -3.92 -21.12 15.93
CA ASN A 57 -3.62 -20.76 17.33
C ASN A 57 -3.03 -19.34 17.44
N ARG A 58 -3.82 -18.33 17.25
CA ARG A 58 -3.72 -17.03 17.93
C ARG A 58 -4.89 -16.14 17.55
N VAL A 59 -6.08 -16.52 17.97
CA VAL A 59 -7.05 -15.52 18.38
C VAL A 59 -6.54 -14.98 19.72
N ILE A 60 -5.57 -14.07 19.67
CA ILE A 60 -5.42 -13.16 20.79
C ILE A 60 -6.63 -12.25 20.65
N GLN A 61 -7.65 -12.63 21.39
CA GLN A 61 -8.76 -11.78 21.75
C GLN A 61 -8.20 -10.51 22.40
N HIS A 62 -7.91 -9.51 21.59
CA HIS A 62 -8.12 -8.13 21.97
C HIS A 62 -9.55 -7.72 21.56
N GLU A 63 -10.49 -8.64 21.70
CA GLU A 63 -11.84 -8.28 22.07
C GLU A 63 -11.77 -7.87 23.53
N HIS A 64 -11.42 -6.64 23.80
CA HIS A 64 -11.83 -6.00 25.02
C HIS A 64 -13.34 -6.02 24.99
N ASP A 65 -13.92 -6.96 25.74
CA ASP A 65 -15.36 -7.08 25.96
C ASP A 65 -15.85 -5.82 26.69
N PHE A 66 -16.19 -4.80 25.89
CA PHE A 66 -16.73 -3.52 26.38
C PHE A 66 -18.16 -3.64 26.90
N SER A 67 -18.73 -4.85 26.89
CA SER A 67 -20.13 -5.07 27.23
C SER A 67 -20.46 -4.73 28.70
N HIS A 68 -19.48 -4.79 29.62
CA HIS A 68 -19.65 -4.58 31.03
C HIS A 68 -19.26 -3.21 31.60
N LEU A 69 -18.80 -2.26 30.75
CA LEU A 69 -18.34 -0.94 31.20
C LEU A 69 -19.43 0.12 31.08
N SER A 70 -19.55 0.96 32.12
CA SER A 70 -20.42 2.15 32.11
C SER A 70 -20.01 3.12 31.00
N GLN A 71 -20.96 3.82 30.36
CA GLN A 71 -20.76 4.72 29.21
C GLN A 71 -19.56 5.70 29.34
N PRO A 72 -19.35 6.42 30.46
CA PRO A 72 -18.23 7.35 30.59
C PRO A 72 -16.85 6.64 30.61
N LYS A 73 -16.80 5.42 31.14
CA LYS A 73 -15.55 4.62 31.13
C LYS A 73 -15.20 4.09 29.74
N LYS A 74 -16.20 3.80 28.90
CA LYS A 74 -16.01 3.41 27.51
C LYS A 74 -15.35 4.53 26.71
N VAL A 75 -15.84 5.77 26.84
CA VAL A 75 -15.28 6.94 26.15
C VAL A 75 -13.83 7.18 26.57
N PHE A 76 -13.55 7.13 27.87
CA PHE A 76 -12.19 7.31 28.37
C PHE A 76 -11.23 6.23 27.84
N GLN A 77 -11.68 4.97 27.79
CA GLN A 77 -10.87 3.84 27.31
C GLN A 77 -10.61 3.92 25.80
N VAL A 78 -11.59 4.38 25.01
CA VAL A 78 -11.39 4.68 23.58
C VAL A 78 -10.36 5.80 23.39
N PHE A 79 -10.37 6.83 24.23
CA PHE A 79 -9.37 7.89 24.18
C PHE A 79 -7.95 7.39 24.49
N VAL A 80 -7.80 6.57 25.54
CA VAL A 80 -6.50 6.00 25.90
C VAL A 80 -5.99 5.10 24.77
N GLN A 81 -6.84 4.22 24.24
CA GLN A 81 -6.48 3.34 23.15
C GLN A 81 -6.12 4.10 21.86
N SER A 82 -6.84 5.19 21.58
CA SER A 82 -6.53 6.04 20.42
C SER A 82 -5.17 6.74 20.57
N ILE A 83 -4.80 7.14 21.78
CA ILE A 83 -3.49 7.73 22.08
C ILE A 83 -2.40 6.69 21.90
N ASP A 84 -2.57 5.48 22.42
CA ASP A 84 -1.59 4.40 22.28
C ASP A 84 -1.38 4.04 20.81
N GLU A 85 -2.47 3.93 20.03
CA GLU A 85 -2.42 3.63 18.60
C GLU A 85 -1.79 4.78 17.80
N PHE A 86 -2.02 6.04 18.21
CA PHE A 86 -1.37 7.21 17.63
C PHE A 86 0.14 7.19 17.82
N PHE A 87 0.63 6.89 19.03
CA PHE A 87 2.07 6.81 19.28
C PHE A 87 2.71 5.60 18.62
N ASP A 88 2.04 4.46 18.61
CA ASP A 88 2.51 3.26 17.93
C ASP A 88 2.62 3.47 16.40
N THR A 89 1.62 4.05 15.79
CA THR A 89 1.63 4.37 14.36
C THR A 89 2.63 5.50 14.06
N GLY A 90 2.67 6.52 14.91
CA GLY A 90 3.54 7.68 14.77
C GLY A 90 5.03 7.34 14.73
N ARG A 91 5.49 6.43 15.59
CA ARG A 91 6.90 5.99 15.56
C ARG A 91 7.27 5.32 14.25
N TYR A 92 6.40 4.45 13.69
CA TYR A 92 6.65 3.82 12.39
C TYR A 92 6.63 4.82 11.25
N LEU A 93 5.76 5.84 11.33
CA LEU A 93 5.72 6.94 10.37
C LEU A 93 7.03 7.73 10.37
N VAL A 94 7.55 8.09 11.55
CA VAL A 94 8.81 8.82 11.68
C VAL A 94 9.98 8.01 11.11
N PHE A 95 10.08 6.73 11.46
CA PHE A 95 11.11 5.85 10.90
C PHE A 95 10.96 5.69 9.38
N GLY A 96 9.75 5.53 8.87
CA GLY A 96 9.47 5.47 7.44
C GLY A 96 9.89 6.74 6.71
N CYS A 97 9.54 7.91 7.23
CA CYS A 97 9.94 9.20 6.66
C CYS A 97 11.46 9.41 6.69
N LEU A 98 12.14 9.05 7.77
CA LEU A 98 13.60 9.12 7.85
C LEU A 98 14.26 8.21 6.82
N PHE A 99 13.78 6.97 6.72
CA PHE A 99 14.30 6.03 5.73
C PHE A 99 14.03 6.52 4.30
N ALA A 100 12.83 7.02 4.02
CA ALA A 100 12.48 7.61 2.73
C ALA A 100 13.40 8.79 2.38
N SER A 101 13.68 9.68 3.34
CA SER A 101 14.57 10.81 3.14
C SER A 101 16.01 10.36 2.85
N ILE A 102 16.49 9.33 3.54
CA ILE A 102 17.80 8.74 3.27
C ILE A 102 17.85 8.20 1.83
N VAL A 103 16.84 7.42 1.43
CA VAL A 103 16.78 6.87 0.07
C VAL A 103 16.75 8.01 -0.98
N GLN A 104 15.96 9.05 -0.78
CA GLN A 104 15.89 10.20 -1.71
C GLN A 104 17.23 10.95 -1.83
N VAL A 105 17.98 11.09 -0.74
CA VAL A 105 19.26 11.80 -0.74
C VAL A 105 20.39 10.95 -1.36
N TYR A 106 20.44 9.67 -1.01
CA TYR A 106 21.54 8.80 -1.42
C TYR A 106 21.33 8.07 -2.75
N VAL A 107 20.07 7.94 -3.20
CA VAL A 107 19.77 7.32 -4.50
C VAL A 107 19.44 8.42 -5.52
N PRO A 108 20.45 8.94 -6.24
CA PRO A 108 20.21 9.98 -7.24
C PRO A 108 19.35 9.42 -8.37
N THR A 109 18.36 10.18 -8.78
CA THR A 109 17.43 9.83 -9.88
C THR A 109 18.14 9.43 -11.16
N ARG A 110 19.37 9.93 -11.39
CA ARG A 110 20.21 9.54 -12.53
C ARG A 110 20.61 8.06 -12.52
N ILE A 111 20.89 7.48 -11.35
CA ILE A 111 21.20 6.06 -11.22
C ILE A 111 19.93 5.23 -11.47
N LEU A 112 18.81 5.65 -10.92
CA LEU A 112 17.52 4.99 -11.11
C LEU A 112 17.12 5.01 -12.61
N THR A 113 17.28 6.13 -13.29
CA THR A 113 16.96 6.24 -14.73
C THR A 113 17.95 5.47 -15.62
N SER A 114 19.22 5.35 -15.24
CA SER A 114 20.19 4.55 -16.00
C SER A 114 19.94 3.04 -15.88
N ILE A 115 19.43 2.58 -14.75
CA ILE A 115 19.05 1.17 -14.53
C ILE A 115 17.71 0.84 -15.23
N SER A 116 16.83 1.81 -15.39
CA SER A 116 15.52 1.64 -16.03
C SER A 116 15.58 1.76 -17.56
N ALA A 117 16.50 1.03 -18.20
CA ALA A 117 16.68 1.05 -19.66
C ALA A 117 15.44 0.57 -20.45
N THR A 118 14.54 -0.17 -19.80
CA THR A 118 13.28 -0.63 -20.40
C THR A 118 12.09 -0.22 -19.53
N PRO A 119 10.90 0.02 -20.11
CA PRO A 119 9.69 0.39 -19.37
C PRO A 119 9.33 -0.62 -18.26
N LEU A 120 9.57 -1.90 -18.52
CA LEU A 120 9.31 -2.97 -17.55
C LEU A 120 10.24 -2.88 -16.34
N MET A 121 11.54 -2.61 -16.59
CA MET A 121 12.50 -2.42 -15.49
C MET A 121 12.16 -1.20 -14.64
N ALA A 122 11.69 -0.12 -15.25
CA ALA A 122 11.24 1.07 -14.54
C ALA A 122 10.03 0.75 -13.63
N ILE A 123 9.06 -0.04 -14.12
CA ILE A 123 7.91 -0.49 -13.34
C ILE A 123 8.38 -1.30 -12.14
N LEU A 124 9.22 -2.32 -12.34
CA LEU A 124 9.71 -3.18 -11.26
C LEU A 124 10.55 -2.40 -10.23
N LEU A 125 11.37 -1.47 -10.69
CA LEU A 125 12.19 -0.62 -9.83
C LEU A 125 11.33 0.26 -8.93
N LEU A 126 10.31 0.93 -9.49
CA LEU A 126 9.40 1.78 -8.70
C LEU A 126 8.48 0.97 -7.79
N MET A 127 8.11 -0.25 -8.17
CA MET A 127 7.39 -1.17 -7.27
C MET A 127 8.26 -1.58 -6.06
N LEU A 128 9.52 -1.89 -6.30
CA LEU A 128 10.48 -2.17 -5.22
C LEU A 128 10.69 -0.95 -4.33
N LEU A 129 10.79 0.22 -4.92
CA LEU A 129 10.92 1.48 -4.18
C LEU A 129 9.70 1.75 -3.31
N ALA A 130 8.49 1.57 -3.82
CA ALA A 130 7.24 1.70 -3.05
C ALA A 130 7.23 0.76 -1.85
N PHE A 131 7.61 -0.51 -2.06
CA PHE A 131 7.70 -1.50 -1.01
C PHE A 131 8.70 -1.11 0.10
N LEU A 132 9.88 -0.64 -0.29
CA LEU A 132 10.95 -0.26 0.66
C LEU A 132 10.60 1.01 1.43
N LEU A 133 9.98 1.99 0.77
CA LEU A 133 9.62 3.26 1.41
C LEU A 133 8.52 3.08 2.46
N SER A 134 7.59 2.14 2.26
CA SER A 134 6.51 1.80 3.22
C SER A 134 5.82 3.03 3.81
N LEU A 135 5.49 4.00 2.95
CA LEU A 135 4.90 5.28 3.33
C LEU A 135 3.38 5.17 3.46
N CYS A 136 2.75 6.25 3.95
CA CYS A 136 1.30 6.36 3.89
C CYS A 136 0.85 6.67 2.46
N SER A 137 -0.35 6.24 2.12
CA SER A 137 -0.92 6.35 0.77
C SER A 137 -1.06 7.79 0.25
N GLU A 138 -1.14 8.77 1.14
CA GLU A 138 -1.14 10.19 0.82
C GLU A 138 0.26 10.67 0.43
N ALA A 139 1.29 10.30 1.21
CA ALA A 139 2.68 10.65 0.93
C ALA A 139 3.17 10.05 -0.38
N ASP A 140 2.73 8.83 -0.71
CA ASP A 140 3.03 8.18 -1.99
C ASP A 140 2.59 9.05 -3.19
N ALA A 141 1.47 9.77 -3.07
CA ALA A 141 0.98 10.65 -4.13
C ALA A 141 1.96 11.79 -4.42
N PHE A 142 2.49 12.43 -3.38
CA PHE A 142 3.45 13.55 -3.53
C PHE A 142 4.81 13.08 -4.04
N ILE A 143 5.29 11.94 -3.55
CA ILE A 143 6.54 11.35 -4.05
C ILE A 143 6.37 10.90 -5.50
N GLY A 144 5.27 10.21 -5.83
CA GLY A 144 4.96 9.80 -7.19
C GLY A 144 4.89 10.98 -8.15
N SER A 145 4.32 12.12 -7.74
CA SER A 145 4.27 13.32 -8.58
C SER A 145 5.65 13.89 -8.91
N SER A 146 6.61 13.79 -7.99
CA SER A 146 7.99 14.21 -8.25
C SER A 146 8.74 13.26 -9.20
N LEU A 147 8.35 11.99 -9.26
CA LEU A 147 9.00 10.97 -10.09
C LEU A 147 8.43 10.88 -11.51
N ILE A 148 7.26 11.48 -11.78
CA ILE A 148 6.59 11.36 -13.08
C ILE A 148 7.42 11.93 -14.23
N SER A 149 8.16 13.01 -13.99
CA SER A 149 9.04 13.64 -14.99
C SER A 149 10.22 12.76 -15.38
N SER A 150 10.67 11.88 -14.49
CA SER A 150 11.85 11.03 -14.70
C SER A 150 11.49 9.64 -15.23
N PHE A 151 10.37 9.06 -14.82
CA PHE A 151 10.02 7.66 -15.12
C PHE A 151 8.77 7.51 -15.99
N GLY A 152 8.00 8.58 -16.15
CA GLY A 152 6.74 8.54 -16.90
C GLY A 152 5.57 7.97 -16.09
N LEU A 153 4.42 7.85 -16.78
CA LEU A 153 3.13 7.57 -16.18
C LEU A 153 3.02 6.12 -15.65
N ALA A 154 3.43 5.13 -16.45
CA ALA A 154 3.22 3.72 -16.12
C ALA A 154 3.98 3.26 -14.87
N PRO A 155 5.30 3.53 -14.70
CA PRO A 155 6.02 3.16 -13.49
C PRO A 155 5.50 3.89 -12.24
N VAL A 156 5.15 5.18 -12.38
CA VAL A 156 4.58 5.94 -11.25
C VAL A 156 3.21 5.41 -10.85
N LEU A 157 2.40 4.98 -11.81
CA LEU A 157 1.12 4.35 -11.51
C LEU A 157 1.30 3.02 -10.75
N ALA A 158 2.29 2.20 -11.14
CA ALA A 158 2.64 0.98 -10.42
C ALA A 158 3.04 1.29 -8.96
N PHE A 159 3.88 2.31 -8.76
CA PHE A 159 4.27 2.81 -7.45
C PHE A 159 3.06 3.17 -6.58
N LEU A 160 2.12 3.96 -7.13
CA LEU A 160 0.94 4.45 -6.42
C LEU A 160 -0.07 3.37 -6.06
N VAL A 161 -0.18 2.31 -6.87
CA VAL A 161 -1.12 1.22 -6.63
C VAL A 161 -0.54 0.20 -5.66
N ILE A 162 0.74 -0.16 -5.81
CA ILE A 162 1.36 -1.20 -5.00
C ILE A 162 1.70 -0.73 -3.58
N GLY A 163 2.14 0.54 -3.40
CA GLY A 163 2.61 1.08 -2.13
C GLY A 163 1.67 0.80 -0.97
N PRO A 164 0.40 1.22 -1.04
CA PRO A 164 -0.55 0.98 0.05
C PRO A 164 -1.01 -0.48 0.20
N MET A 165 -0.81 -1.31 -0.82
CA MET A 165 -1.22 -2.72 -0.81
C MET A 165 -0.15 -3.65 -0.28
N LEU A 166 1.10 -3.39 -0.65
CA LEU A 166 2.26 -4.19 -0.29
C LEU A 166 3.33 -3.28 0.33
N ASP A 167 3.34 -3.23 1.64
CA ASP A 167 4.39 -2.61 2.41
C ASP A 167 4.96 -3.59 3.45
N VAL A 168 6.11 -3.27 4.00
CA VAL A 168 6.79 -4.09 5.01
C VAL A 168 5.90 -4.26 6.25
N LYS A 169 5.18 -3.21 6.65
CA LYS A 169 4.29 -3.22 7.82
C LYS A 169 3.13 -4.20 7.62
N ASN A 170 2.44 -4.15 6.47
CA ASN A 170 1.33 -5.05 6.16
C ASN A 170 1.79 -6.51 6.12
N ILE A 171 2.94 -6.79 5.53
CA ILE A 171 3.49 -8.16 5.48
C ILE A 171 3.82 -8.68 6.88
N LEU A 172 4.42 -7.85 7.74
CA LEU A 172 4.70 -8.23 9.13
C LEU A 172 3.42 -8.52 9.91
N MET A 173 2.38 -7.70 9.73
CA MET A 173 1.07 -7.95 10.33
C MET A 173 0.45 -9.26 9.81
N MET A 174 0.46 -9.46 8.49
CA MET A 174 -0.05 -10.69 7.88
C MET A 174 0.68 -11.94 8.37
N LYS A 175 2.00 -11.87 8.60
CA LYS A 175 2.80 -12.99 9.11
C LYS A 175 2.34 -13.50 10.47
N ASN A 176 1.79 -12.63 11.30
CA ASN A 176 1.29 -13.01 12.62
C ASN A 176 -0.04 -13.79 12.54
N TYR A 177 -0.88 -13.52 11.54
CA TYR A 177 -2.24 -14.07 11.44
C TYR A 177 -2.39 -15.13 10.34
N LEU A 178 -1.55 -15.08 9.29
CA LEU A 178 -1.69 -15.90 8.10
C LEU A 178 -0.52 -16.86 7.91
N LYS A 179 -0.76 -17.97 7.20
CA LYS A 179 0.27 -18.93 6.82
C LYS A 179 1.22 -18.30 5.78
N GLY A 180 2.53 -18.53 5.93
CA GLY A 180 3.55 -17.95 5.04
C GLY A 180 3.33 -18.23 3.56
N ARG A 181 2.80 -19.42 3.22
CA ARG A 181 2.48 -19.79 1.83
C ARG A 181 1.43 -18.87 1.21
N PHE A 182 0.43 -18.45 1.98
CA PHE A 182 -0.58 -17.51 1.56
C PHE A 182 0.02 -16.12 1.27
N ILE A 183 0.93 -15.66 2.14
CA ILE A 183 1.59 -14.35 1.98
C ILE A 183 2.38 -14.28 0.67
N TRP A 184 3.16 -15.32 0.35
CA TRP A 184 3.91 -15.38 -0.89
C TRP A 184 3.01 -15.39 -2.13
N GLN A 185 1.91 -16.15 -2.09
CA GLN A 185 0.92 -16.15 -3.18
C GLN A 185 0.27 -14.77 -3.33
N PHE A 186 -0.07 -14.14 -2.23
CA PHE A 186 -0.64 -12.80 -2.21
C PHE A 186 0.30 -11.76 -2.84
N ILE A 187 1.57 -11.72 -2.41
CA ILE A 187 2.59 -10.83 -2.97
C ILE A 187 2.75 -11.06 -4.48
N GLY A 188 2.85 -12.33 -4.89
CA GLY A 188 3.02 -12.68 -6.30
C GLY A 188 1.87 -12.21 -7.18
N ILE A 189 0.62 -12.43 -6.74
CA ILE A 189 -0.57 -12.04 -7.51
C ILE A 189 -0.71 -10.53 -7.59
N VAL A 190 -0.58 -9.82 -6.47
CA VAL A 190 -0.68 -8.36 -6.47
C VAL A 190 0.38 -7.76 -7.39
N SER A 191 1.64 -8.20 -7.25
CA SER A 191 2.74 -7.70 -8.08
C SER A 191 2.49 -7.96 -9.57
N LEU A 192 2.05 -9.16 -9.92
CA LEU A 192 1.77 -9.53 -11.31
C LEU A 192 0.64 -8.69 -11.91
N VAL A 193 -0.47 -8.53 -11.18
CA VAL A 193 -1.60 -7.73 -11.65
C VAL A 193 -1.23 -6.27 -11.83
N VAL A 194 -0.47 -5.69 -10.88
CA VAL A 194 -0.02 -4.31 -10.97
C VAL A 194 0.92 -4.10 -12.16
N VAL A 195 1.85 -5.02 -12.40
CA VAL A 195 2.76 -4.95 -13.58
C VAL A 195 1.96 -4.98 -14.88
N ILE A 196 1.03 -5.92 -15.03
CA ILE A 196 0.21 -6.05 -16.23
C ILE A 196 -0.64 -4.79 -16.43
N TYR A 197 -1.29 -4.32 -15.38
CA TYR A 197 -2.12 -3.12 -15.42
C TYR A 197 -1.32 -1.87 -15.81
N SER A 198 -0.18 -1.65 -15.16
CA SER A 198 0.66 -0.47 -15.41
C SER A 198 1.29 -0.50 -16.80
N TRP A 199 1.70 -1.68 -17.25
CA TRP A 199 2.22 -1.85 -18.61
C TRP A 199 1.14 -1.57 -19.66
N PHE A 200 -0.05 -2.13 -19.47
CA PHE A 200 -1.19 -1.87 -20.36
C PHE A 200 -1.52 -0.37 -20.45
N VAL A 201 -1.58 0.31 -19.30
CA VAL A 201 -1.80 1.77 -19.27
C VAL A 201 -0.67 2.52 -19.99
N GLY A 202 0.58 2.08 -19.84
CA GLY A 202 1.72 2.69 -20.51
C GLY A 202 1.76 2.51 -22.03
N VAL A 203 1.10 1.47 -22.54
CA VAL A 203 0.97 1.24 -23.99
C VAL A 203 -0.20 2.00 -24.60
N VAL A 204 -1.29 2.17 -23.84
CA VAL A 204 -2.54 2.79 -24.33
C VAL A 204 -2.54 4.31 -24.18
N LEU A 205 -1.81 4.86 -23.23
CA LEU A 205 -1.82 6.28 -22.85
C LEU A 205 -0.46 6.95 -23.03
#